data_2d522c21ae0469825336828fa4dd5704
#
_entry.id   2d522c21ae0469825336828fa4dd5704
#
_cell.length_a   1.000
_cell.length_b   1.000
_cell.length_c   1.000
_cell.angle_alpha   90.00
_cell.angle_beta   90.00
_cell.angle_gamma   90.00
#
_symmetry.space_group_name_H-M   'P 1'
#
loop_
_entity.id
_entity.type
_entity.pdbx_description
1 polymer ?
#
loop_
_entity_poly.entity_id
_entity_poly.type
_entity_poly.pdbx_seq_one_letter_code
_entity_poly.pdbx_strand_id
1 'polypeptide(L)'
;TLAAAVCLLAPLVGSTSISLARAFDPSIPFADNIDAQIFFIARLPRVTAAALVGGTLAAAGVVFQALLRNPLADPFTLGISAGASAGAMFAIVLGASVAMVPPVPVASLLGAALGALVVYRLATLRRAPLSTSVLLLAGVTLNSFFGASVMALQFVADFTQVARAARWLMG
;
A
#
# COMPACT_ATOMS: atom_id res chain seq x y z
N THR A 1 -5.43 12.85 20.84
CA THR A 1 -6.14 11.66 20.33
C THR A 1 -5.22 10.43 20.38
N LEU A 2 -5.80 9.21 20.45
CA LEU A 2 -5.05 7.95 20.51
C LEU A 2 -4.05 7.83 19.35
N ALA A 3 -4.47 8.20 18.13
CA ALA A 3 -3.61 8.15 16.93
C ALA A 3 -2.34 9.02 17.09
N ALA A 4 -2.47 10.22 17.62
CA ALA A 4 -1.32 11.09 17.86
C ALA A 4 -0.35 10.48 18.88
N ALA A 5 -0.87 9.91 19.96
CA ALA A 5 -0.06 9.23 20.97
C ALA A 5 0.68 8.02 20.38
N VAL A 6 0.00 7.21 19.56
CA VAL A 6 0.63 6.08 18.87
C VAL A 6 1.73 6.57 17.92
N CYS A 7 1.50 7.59 17.11
CA CYS A 7 2.51 8.14 16.20
C CYS A 7 3.75 8.67 16.92
N LEU A 8 3.58 9.24 18.13
CA LEU A 8 4.69 9.74 18.93
C LEU A 8 5.48 8.61 19.62
N LEU A 9 4.79 7.55 20.04
CA LEU A 9 5.41 6.44 20.78
C LEU A 9 5.97 5.34 19.86
N ALA A 10 5.39 5.15 18.67
CA ALA A 10 5.79 4.10 17.75
C ALA A 10 7.29 4.12 17.35
N PRO A 11 7.95 5.29 17.15
CA PRO A 11 9.38 5.31 16.85
C PRO A 11 10.26 4.78 18.00
N LEU A 12 9.72 4.75 19.22
CA LEU A 12 10.45 4.29 20.41
C LEU A 12 10.45 2.77 20.54
N VAL A 13 9.48 2.10 19.90
CA VAL A 13 9.29 0.64 19.98
C VAL A 13 9.83 -0.02 18.71
N GLY A 14 10.59 -1.09 18.87
CA GLY A 14 11.14 -1.85 17.74
C GLY A 14 11.93 -3.06 18.20
N SER A 15 12.36 -3.91 17.25
CA SER A 15 13.09 -5.15 17.52
C SER A 15 14.48 -4.91 18.17
N THR A 16 15.05 -3.73 17.98
CA THR A 16 16.34 -3.33 18.56
C THR A 16 16.07 -2.24 19.59
N SER A 17 16.58 -2.38 20.81
CA SER A 17 16.54 -1.32 21.80
C SER A 17 17.47 -0.18 21.38
N ILE A 18 16.99 1.04 21.38
CA ILE A 18 17.79 2.25 21.13
C ILE A 18 17.78 3.13 22.37
N SER A 19 18.88 3.82 22.61
CA SER A 19 18.98 4.84 23.63
C SER A 19 18.68 6.21 23.03
N LEU A 20 17.54 6.82 23.43
CA LEU A 20 17.20 8.17 22.97
C LEU A 20 18.26 9.19 23.39
N ALA A 21 18.83 9.04 24.59
CA ALA A 21 19.89 9.91 25.05
C ALA A 21 21.10 9.89 24.10
N ARG A 22 21.46 8.70 23.56
CA ARG A 22 22.53 8.58 22.56
C ARG A 22 22.09 9.05 21.17
N ALA A 23 20.85 8.75 20.78
CA ALA A 23 20.33 9.15 19.47
C ALA A 23 20.31 10.69 19.29
N PHE A 24 20.15 11.44 20.36
CA PHE A 24 20.12 12.91 20.35
C PHE A 24 21.40 13.52 20.93
N ASP A 25 22.47 12.75 21.14
CA ASP A 25 23.73 13.25 21.65
C ASP A 25 24.53 13.99 20.57
N PRO A 26 24.70 15.30 20.65
CA PRO A 26 25.44 16.08 19.65
C PRO A 26 26.96 15.84 19.66
N SER A 27 27.49 15.21 20.71
CA SER A 27 28.91 14.90 20.81
C SER A 27 29.33 13.71 19.94
N ILE A 28 28.37 12.87 19.50
CA ILE A 28 28.63 11.69 18.67
C ILE A 28 28.29 12.04 17.21
N PRO A 29 29.25 11.97 16.27
CA PRO A 29 28.96 12.18 14.85
C PRO A 29 27.86 11.23 14.37
N PHE A 30 26.95 11.72 13.52
CA PHE A 30 25.81 10.93 13.03
C PHE A 30 26.24 9.61 12.36
N ALA A 31 27.39 9.62 11.67
CA ALA A 31 27.95 8.41 11.02
C ALA A 31 28.32 7.30 12.03
N ASP A 32 28.68 7.67 13.25
CA ASP A 32 29.10 6.73 14.29
C ASP A 32 27.98 6.43 15.29
N ASN A 33 26.85 7.17 15.20
CA ASN A 33 25.73 7.05 16.12
C ASN A 33 24.64 6.10 15.54
N ILE A 34 24.79 4.81 15.84
CA ILE A 34 23.86 3.77 15.37
C ILE A 34 22.42 4.04 15.85
N ASP A 35 22.27 4.52 17.10
CA ASP A 35 20.94 4.82 17.68
C ASP A 35 20.24 5.94 16.89
N ALA A 36 20.99 7.00 16.52
CA ALA A 36 20.49 8.08 15.69
C ALA A 36 20.11 7.60 14.28
N GLN A 37 20.96 6.77 13.66
CA GLN A 37 20.68 6.22 12.34
C GLN A 37 19.41 5.35 12.35
N ILE A 38 19.25 4.46 13.33
CA ILE A 38 18.05 3.64 13.46
C ILE A 38 16.82 4.53 13.67
N PHE A 39 16.91 5.55 14.51
CA PHE A 39 15.77 6.43 14.80
C PHE A 39 15.39 7.27 13.58
N PHE A 40 16.33 8.03 13.00
CA PHE A 40 16.04 9.01 11.95
C PHE A 40 15.92 8.40 10.55
N ILE A 41 16.68 7.35 10.22
CA ILE A 41 16.67 6.75 8.87
C ILE A 41 15.65 5.63 8.76
N ALA A 42 15.46 4.81 9.81
CA ALA A 42 14.59 3.65 9.72
C ALA A 42 13.21 3.88 10.35
N ARG A 43 13.15 4.33 11.62
CA ARG A 43 11.90 4.35 12.38
C ARG A 43 11.03 5.56 12.07
N LEU A 44 11.59 6.75 12.09
CA LEU A 44 10.84 7.98 11.90
C LEU A 44 10.18 8.04 10.49
N PRO A 45 10.87 7.75 9.38
CA PRO A 45 10.24 7.72 8.07
C PRO A 45 9.16 6.65 7.95
N ARG A 46 9.34 5.48 8.58
CA ARG A 46 8.34 4.41 8.56
C ARG A 46 7.07 4.81 9.31
N VAL A 47 7.18 5.43 10.47
CA VAL A 47 6.02 5.91 11.25
C VAL A 47 5.30 7.05 10.54
N THR A 48 6.03 8.00 9.95
CA THR A 48 5.43 9.09 9.17
C THR A 48 4.71 8.57 7.92
N ALA A 49 5.31 7.63 7.20
CA ALA A 49 4.67 6.97 6.07
C ALA A 49 3.39 6.22 6.49
N ALA A 50 3.45 5.45 7.59
CA ALA A 50 2.29 4.74 8.12
C ALA A 50 1.16 5.70 8.53
N ALA A 51 1.49 6.83 9.15
CA ALA A 51 0.52 7.86 9.53
C ALA A 51 -0.15 8.51 8.30
N LEU A 52 0.63 8.83 7.27
CA LEU A 52 0.12 9.39 6.02
C LEU A 52 -0.77 8.39 5.27
N VAL A 53 -0.31 7.15 5.13
CA VAL A 53 -1.10 6.09 4.47
C VAL A 53 -2.39 5.81 5.23
N GLY A 54 -2.31 5.64 6.56
CA GLY A 54 -3.48 5.43 7.41
C GLY A 54 -4.48 6.59 7.34
N GLY A 55 -3.98 7.82 7.37
CA GLY A 55 -4.80 9.03 7.24
C GLY A 55 -5.49 9.13 5.88
N THR A 56 -4.80 8.84 4.80
CA THR A 56 -5.38 8.84 3.44
C THR A 56 -6.42 7.73 3.26
N LEU A 57 -6.16 6.53 3.79
CA LEU A 57 -7.12 5.42 3.76
C LEU A 57 -8.36 5.75 4.58
N ALA A 58 -8.22 6.35 5.75
CA ALA A 58 -9.35 6.79 6.57
C ALA A 58 -10.19 7.85 5.85
N ALA A 59 -9.56 8.85 5.23
CA ALA A 59 -10.25 9.87 4.44
C ALA A 59 -10.99 9.25 3.24
N ALA A 60 -10.34 8.35 2.50
CA ALA A 60 -10.97 7.62 1.41
C ALA A 60 -12.17 6.80 1.91
N GLY A 61 -12.03 6.09 3.04
CA GLY A 61 -13.11 5.33 3.66
C GLY A 61 -14.34 6.20 3.95
N VAL A 62 -14.15 7.37 4.58
CA VAL A 62 -15.24 8.31 4.86
C VAL A 62 -15.95 8.76 3.57
N VAL A 63 -15.18 9.11 2.54
CA VAL A 63 -15.74 9.52 1.24
C VAL A 63 -16.55 8.38 0.61
N PHE A 64 -16.03 7.15 0.62
CA PHE A 64 -16.74 5.98 0.08
C PHE A 64 -18.02 5.67 0.84
N GLN A 65 -17.98 5.70 2.17
CA GLN A 65 -19.16 5.47 3.01
C GLN A 65 -20.24 6.51 2.74
N ALA A 66 -19.87 7.78 2.60
CA ALA A 66 -20.80 8.86 2.28
C ALA A 66 -21.36 8.72 0.86
N LEU A 67 -20.50 8.44 -0.13
CA LEU A 67 -20.91 8.31 -1.53
C LEU A 67 -21.86 7.13 -1.75
N LEU A 68 -21.54 5.99 -1.16
CA LEU A 68 -22.31 4.76 -1.31
C LEU A 68 -23.46 4.65 -0.30
N ARG A 69 -23.56 5.61 0.63
CA ARG A 69 -24.55 5.61 1.74
C ARG A 69 -24.58 4.25 2.47
N ASN A 70 -23.41 3.66 2.64
CA ASN A 70 -23.23 2.35 3.26
C ASN A 70 -22.04 2.41 4.23
N PRO A 71 -22.26 2.25 5.54
CA PRO A 71 -21.20 2.28 6.54
C PRO A 71 -20.21 1.11 6.42
N LEU A 72 -20.55 0.05 5.67
CA LEU A 72 -19.69 -1.09 5.39
C LEU A 72 -18.88 -0.94 4.10
N ALA A 73 -18.99 0.21 3.41
CA ALA A 73 -18.21 0.45 2.21
C ALA A 73 -16.73 0.62 2.56
N ASP A 74 -15.89 -0.14 1.85
CA ASP A 74 -14.45 -0.16 2.02
C ASP A 74 -13.77 0.13 0.67
N PRO A 75 -12.79 1.04 0.60
CA PRO A 75 -12.00 1.29 -0.62
C PRO A 75 -11.34 0.03 -1.20
N PHE A 76 -10.98 -0.94 -0.37
CA PHE A 76 -10.36 -2.20 -0.80
C PHE A 76 -11.30 -3.09 -1.63
N THR A 77 -12.62 -2.97 -1.42
CA THR A 77 -13.61 -3.80 -2.14
C THR A 77 -13.73 -3.46 -3.63
N LEU A 78 -13.18 -2.32 -4.07
CA LEU A 78 -13.27 -1.87 -5.48
C LEU A 78 -12.18 -2.42 -6.40
N GLY A 79 -11.38 -3.38 -5.97
CA GLY A 79 -10.35 -3.99 -6.83
C GLY A 79 -9.07 -3.16 -7.00
N ILE A 80 -8.98 -1.98 -6.39
CA ILE A 80 -7.82 -1.07 -6.52
C ILE A 80 -6.56 -1.72 -5.93
N SER A 81 -6.67 -2.27 -4.72
CA SER A 81 -5.55 -2.93 -4.03
C SER A 81 -5.10 -4.21 -4.76
N ALA A 82 -6.04 -5.02 -5.22
CA ALA A 82 -5.72 -6.23 -5.98
C ALA A 82 -5.09 -5.90 -7.34
N GLY A 83 -5.55 -4.83 -8.00
CA GLY A 83 -4.93 -4.30 -9.21
C GLY A 83 -3.50 -3.81 -8.97
N ALA A 84 -3.26 -3.12 -7.84
CA ALA A 84 -1.93 -2.71 -7.42
C ALA A 84 -1.00 -3.90 -7.23
N SER A 85 -1.47 -4.94 -6.55
CA SER A 85 -0.71 -6.17 -6.31
C SER A 85 -0.40 -6.92 -7.60
N ALA A 86 -1.36 -7.00 -8.53
CA ALA A 86 -1.16 -7.60 -9.83
C ALA A 86 -0.11 -6.84 -10.67
N GLY A 87 -0.18 -5.50 -10.68
CA GLY A 87 0.79 -4.66 -11.35
C GLY A 87 2.21 -4.80 -10.77
N ALA A 88 2.33 -4.83 -9.44
CA ALA A 88 3.60 -5.06 -8.77
C ALA A 88 4.19 -6.43 -9.13
N MET A 89 3.39 -7.50 -9.03
CA MET A 89 3.82 -8.85 -9.36
C MET A 89 4.24 -8.97 -10.82
N PHE A 90 3.50 -8.36 -11.74
CA PHE A 90 3.84 -8.33 -13.16
C PHE A 90 5.21 -7.70 -13.41
N ALA A 91 5.51 -6.54 -12.79
CA ALA A 91 6.81 -5.89 -12.90
C ALA A 91 7.96 -6.74 -12.32
N ILE A 92 7.70 -7.45 -11.22
CA ILE A 92 8.70 -8.33 -10.58
C ILE A 92 9.02 -9.52 -11.49
N VAL A 93 8.00 -10.18 -12.04
CA VAL A 93 8.16 -11.37 -12.91
C VAL A 93 8.84 -11.02 -14.23
N LEU A 94 8.48 -9.89 -14.83
CA LEU A 94 9.14 -9.43 -16.07
C LEU A 94 10.58 -8.96 -15.85
N GLY A 95 11.03 -8.85 -14.60
CA GLY A 95 12.37 -8.32 -14.30
C GLY A 95 12.57 -6.89 -14.80
N ALA A 96 11.48 -6.10 -14.87
CA ALA A 96 11.52 -4.74 -15.41
C ALA A 96 12.58 -3.92 -14.67
N SER A 97 13.56 -3.41 -15.40
CA SER A 97 14.56 -2.47 -14.91
C SER A 97 14.52 -1.23 -15.79
N VAL A 98 14.15 -0.10 -15.19
CA VAL A 98 14.22 1.21 -15.86
C VAL A 98 15.21 2.04 -15.06
N ALA A 99 16.22 2.56 -15.72
CA ALA A 99 17.43 3.11 -15.10
C ALA A 99 17.22 4.23 -14.06
N MET A 100 16.06 4.92 -14.08
CA MET A 100 15.80 6.06 -13.16
C MET A 100 14.45 5.98 -12.44
N VAL A 101 13.60 4.98 -12.73
CA VAL A 101 12.26 4.89 -12.17
C VAL A 101 12.08 3.51 -11.52
N PRO A 102 11.69 3.44 -10.24
CA PRO A 102 11.42 2.15 -9.59
C PRO A 102 10.20 1.47 -10.26
N PRO A 103 10.41 0.35 -10.99
CA PRO A 103 9.37 -0.21 -11.85
C PRO A 103 8.19 -0.79 -11.07
N VAL A 104 8.43 -1.35 -9.88
CA VAL A 104 7.39 -2.01 -9.09
C VAL A 104 6.36 -1.04 -8.55
N PRO A 105 6.72 0.09 -7.89
CA PRO A 105 5.75 1.11 -7.47
C PRO A 105 4.95 1.71 -8.64
N VAL A 106 5.61 1.96 -9.78
CA VAL A 106 4.91 2.52 -10.95
C VAL A 106 3.92 1.52 -11.52
N ALA A 107 4.32 0.27 -11.73
CA ALA A 107 3.42 -0.77 -12.22
C ALA A 107 2.26 -1.04 -11.24
N SER A 108 2.52 -0.99 -9.94
CA SER A 108 1.49 -1.05 -8.90
C SER A 108 0.48 0.09 -9.03
N LEU A 109 0.95 1.34 -9.19
CA LEU A 109 0.09 2.50 -9.39
C LEU A 109 -0.75 2.37 -10.66
N LEU A 110 -0.16 1.92 -11.76
CA LEU A 110 -0.87 1.68 -13.03
C LEU A 110 -1.91 0.56 -12.88
N GLY A 111 -1.60 -0.52 -12.18
CA GLY A 111 -2.53 -1.59 -11.87
C GLY A 111 -3.71 -1.12 -11.01
N ALA A 112 -3.45 -0.28 -9.99
CA ALA A 112 -4.47 0.36 -9.18
C ALA A 112 -5.38 1.27 -10.02
N ALA A 113 -4.79 2.11 -10.87
CA ALA A 113 -5.51 3.02 -11.77
C ALA A 113 -6.36 2.26 -12.78
N LEU A 114 -5.84 1.16 -13.35
CA LEU A 114 -6.58 0.28 -14.24
C LEU A 114 -7.78 -0.35 -13.54
N GLY A 115 -7.60 -0.87 -12.32
CA GLY A 115 -8.70 -1.41 -11.51
C GLY A 115 -9.79 -0.37 -11.26
N ALA A 116 -9.42 0.83 -10.82
CA ALA A 116 -10.34 1.95 -10.61
C ALA A 116 -11.08 2.35 -11.91
N LEU A 117 -10.35 2.44 -13.03
CA LEU A 117 -10.91 2.79 -14.34
C LEU A 117 -11.92 1.75 -14.83
N VAL A 118 -11.62 0.47 -14.67
CA VAL A 118 -12.52 -0.62 -15.08
C VAL A 118 -13.80 -0.59 -14.26
N VAL A 119 -13.71 -0.45 -12.92
CA VAL A 119 -14.90 -0.31 -12.07
C VAL A 119 -15.73 0.91 -12.49
N TYR A 120 -15.07 2.06 -12.67
CA TYR A 120 -15.74 3.28 -13.09
C TYR A 120 -16.47 3.10 -14.44
N ARG A 121 -15.81 2.51 -15.43
CA ARG A 121 -16.40 2.23 -16.75
C ARG A 121 -17.58 1.27 -16.65
N LEU A 122 -17.44 0.18 -15.91
CA LEU A 122 -18.55 -0.78 -15.71
C LEU A 122 -19.76 -0.13 -15.02
N ALA A 123 -19.50 0.76 -14.07
CA ALA A 123 -20.55 1.50 -13.38
C ALA A 123 -21.28 2.51 -14.29
N THR A 124 -20.56 3.12 -15.26
CA THR A 124 -21.11 4.16 -16.14
C THR A 124 -21.71 3.61 -17.45
N LEU A 125 -21.40 2.37 -17.84
CA LEU A 125 -21.95 1.74 -19.04
C LEU A 125 -23.47 1.54 -18.98
N ARG A 126 -24.05 1.42 -17.82
CA ARG A 126 -25.50 1.41 -17.62
C ARG A 126 -26.01 2.85 -17.50
N ARG A 127 -26.89 3.28 -18.40
CA ARG A 127 -27.58 4.58 -18.35
C ARG A 127 -28.51 4.75 -17.14
N ALA A 128 -28.39 3.88 -16.12
CA ALA A 128 -29.11 3.91 -14.86
C ALA A 128 -28.27 4.62 -13.78
N PRO A 129 -28.89 5.18 -12.73
CA PRO A 129 -28.18 5.75 -11.60
C PRO A 129 -27.16 4.74 -11.04
N LEU A 130 -25.99 5.22 -10.64
CA LEU A 130 -24.94 4.40 -10.04
C LEU A 130 -25.51 3.58 -8.86
N SER A 131 -25.66 2.27 -9.05
CA SER A 131 -26.10 1.37 -7.99
C SER A 131 -24.91 0.94 -7.17
N THR A 132 -24.96 1.15 -5.87
CA THR A 132 -23.96 0.66 -4.89
C THR A 132 -23.70 -0.84 -5.06
N SER A 133 -24.75 -1.63 -5.31
CA SER A 133 -24.62 -3.08 -5.52
C SER A 133 -23.83 -3.43 -6.78
N VAL A 134 -23.99 -2.69 -7.86
CA VAL A 134 -23.23 -2.90 -9.11
C VAL A 134 -21.76 -2.56 -8.91
N LEU A 135 -21.45 -1.48 -8.20
CA LEU A 135 -20.08 -1.10 -7.87
C LEU A 135 -19.38 -2.15 -7.01
N LEU A 136 -20.05 -2.62 -5.96
CA LEU A 136 -19.52 -3.64 -5.08
C LEU A 136 -19.31 -4.97 -5.81
N LEU A 137 -20.28 -5.41 -6.62
CA LEU A 137 -20.17 -6.64 -7.39
C LEU A 137 -19.04 -6.58 -8.41
N ALA A 138 -18.90 -5.46 -9.13
CA ALA A 138 -17.81 -5.23 -10.06
C ALA A 138 -16.45 -5.26 -9.35
N GLY A 139 -16.36 -4.62 -8.17
CA GLY A 139 -15.15 -4.62 -7.35
C GLY A 139 -14.75 -6.02 -6.89
N VAL A 140 -15.70 -6.79 -6.35
CA VAL A 140 -15.45 -8.18 -5.92
C VAL A 140 -15.00 -9.06 -7.09
N THR A 141 -15.64 -8.92 -8.26
CA THR A 141 -15.26 -9.66 -9.47
C THR A 141 -13.84 -9.32 -9.91
N LEU A 142 -13.49 -8.03 -9.90
CA LEU A 142 -12.13 -7.58 -10.23
C LEU A 142 -11.09 -8.03 -9.20
N ASN A 143 -11.41 -8.00 -7.91
CA ASN A 143 -10.54 -8.54 -6.88
C ASN A 143 -10.22 -10.02 -7.14
N SER A 144 -11.23 -10.82 -7.50
CA SER A 144 -11.05 -12.23 -7.83
C SER A 144 -10.21 -12.41 -9.09
N PHE A 145 -10.45 -11.62 -10.14
CA PHE A 145 -9.67 -11.65 -11.37
C PHE A 145 -8.20 -11.29 -11.15
N PHE A 146 -7.92 -10.18 -10.45
CA PHE A 146 -6.55 -9.79 -10.14
C PHE A 146 -5.88 -10.77 -9.17
N GLY A 147 -6.61 -11.32 -8.20
CA GLY A 147 -6.10 -12.37 -7.32
C GLY A 147 -5.69 -13.63 -8.09
N ALA A 148 -6.52 -14.10 -9.02
CA ALA A 148 -6.18 -15.21 -9.92
C ALA A 148 -4.97 -14.87 -10.81
N SER A 149 -4.86 -13.62 -11.29
CA SER A 149 -3.72 -13.15 -12.07
C SER A 149 -2.43 -13.18 -11.26
N VAL A 150 -2.46 -12.74 -9.98
CA VAL A 150 -1.31 -12.83 -9.07
C VAL A 150 -0.89 -14.29 -8.87
N MET A 151 -1.84 -15.20 -8.63
CA MET A 151 -1.55 -16.63 -8.49
C MET A 151 -0.93 -17.23 -9.77
N ALA A 152 -1.46 -16.88 -10.95
CA ALA A 152 -0.90 -17.33 -12.22
C ALA A 152 0.53 -16.82 -12.43
N LEU A 153 0.81 -15.55 -12.08
CA LEU A 153 2.15 -14.98 -12.14
C LEU A 153 3.11 -15.65 -11.16
N GLN A 154 2.64 -15.98 -9.94
CA GLN A 154 3.45 -16.71 -8.95
C GLN A 154 3.82 -18.13 -9.43
N PHE A 155 2.95 -18.77 -10.20
CA PHE A 155 3.23 -20.09 -10.76
C PHE A 155 4.39 -20.07 -11.79
N VAL A 156 4.54 -18.97 -12.51
CA VAL A 156 5.62 -18.80 -13.52
C VAL A 156 6.89 -18.18 -12.89
N ALA A 157 6.74 -17.53 -11.74
CA ALA A 157 7.82 -16.83 -11.05
C ALA A 157 8.82 -17.78 -10.41
N ASP A 158 10.09 -17.38 -10.35
CA ASP A 158 11.09 -18.06 -9.55
C ASP A 158 10.94 -17.75 -8.04
N PHE A 159 11.62 -18.54 -7.21
CA PHE A 159 11.58 -18.40 -5.76
C PHE A 159 11.99 -16.99 -5.27
N THR A 160 12.96 -16.37 -5.93
CA THR A 160 13.48 -15.04 -5.55
C THR A 160 12.47 -13.94 -5.89
N GLN A 161 11.76 -14.09 -6.99
CA GLN A 161 10.68 -13.20 -7.41
C GLN A 161 9.48 -13.29 -6.47
N VAL A 162 9.07 -14.49 -6.08
CA VAL A 162 7.98 -14.72 -5.10
C VAL A 162 8.36 -14.11 -3.74
N ALA A 163 9.59 -14.35 -3.27
CA ALA A 163 10.06 -13.76 -2.02
C ALA A 163 10.14 -12.22 -2.08
N ARG A 164 10.49 -11.64 -3.24
CA ARG A 164 10.47 -10.19 -3.46
C ARG A 164 9.06 -9.63 -3.43
N ALA A 165 8.11 -10.30 -4.09
CA ALA A 165 6.71 -9.91 -4.07
C ALA A 165 6.11 -9.97 -2.66
N ALA A 166 6.41 -11.03 -1.90
CA ALA A 166 5.96 -11.16 -0.52
C ALA A 166 6.48 -10.02 0.37
N ARG A 167 7.78 -9.68 0.25
CA ARG A 167 8.34 -8.52 0.98
C ARG A 167 7.69 -7.20 0.59
N TRP A 168 7.41 -7.01 -0.70
CA TRP A 168 6.76 -5.80 -1.18
C TRP A 168 5.32 -5.66 -0.66
N LEU A 169 4.57 -6.76 -0.56
CA LEU A 169 3.21 -6.78 -0.02
C LEU A 169 3.16 -6.52 1.50
N MET A 170 4.24 -6.84 2.20
CA MET A 170 4.35 -6.59 3.66
C MET A 170 4.78 -5.15 4.00
N GLY A 171 5.29 -4.37 3.03
CA GLY A 171 5.73 -2.98 3.21
C GLY A 171 7.22 -2.79 3.45
#